data_ad40996b4cbf5aa9ad63333de153536b
#
_entry.id   ad40996b4cbf5aa9ad63333de153536b
#
_cell.length_a   1.000
_cell.length_b   1.000
_cell.length_c   1.000
_cell.angle_alpha   90.00
_cell.angle_beta   90.00
_cell.angle_gamma   90.00
#
_symmetry.space_group_name_H-M   'P 1'
#
loop_
_entity.id
_entity.type
_entity.pdbx_description
1 polymer ?
#
loop_
_entity_poly.entity_id
_entity_poly.type
_entity_poly.pdbx_seq_one_letter_code
_entity_poly.pdbx_strand_id
1 'polypeptide(L)'
;MQQSVDATIQNLRGAVSAKSDAELARTLGIDQSTISSWRARGSVPQKFVKLLRSNGSSAASGPIDWSTLEAWPELQERSRAIGLLRFTLLRSEVAKSGDVDRAMNAFIDQKPFWLLMYRAAHDLGVKMQVLGVEMKTAQALILQEDLRNPDSTARSVAKHLAEDIAENPNLKL
;
A
#
# COMPACT_ATOMS: atom_id res chain seq x y z
N MET A 1 27.19 4.73 -2.86
CA MET A 1 26.79 4.91 -4.28
C MET A 1 25.58 5.84 -4.29
N GLN A 2 25.70 7.02 -4.91
CA GLN A 2 24.61 7.98 -5.02
C GLN A 2 23.76 7.55 -6.24
N GLN A 3 22.52 7.16 -6.01
CA GLN A 3 21.59 6.87 -7.12
C GLN A 3 21.39 8.14 -7.93
N SER A 4 21.37 8.01 -9.27
CA SER A 4 21.08 9.15 -10.15
C SER A 4 19.64 9.64 -9.88
N VAL A 5 19.40 10.93 -10.04
CA VAL A 5 18.07 11.54 -9.84
C VAL A 5 17.02 10.88 -10.72
N ASP A 6 17.38 10.55 -11.95
CA ASP A 6 16.47 9.86 -12.88
C ASP A 6 16.12 8.45 -12.41
N ALA A 7 17.09 7.69 -11.87
CA ALA A 7 16.81 6.39 -11.26
C ALA A 7 15.87 6.53 -10.04
N THR A 8 16.06 7.57 -9.23
CA THR A 8 15.18 7.85 -8.09
C THR A 8 13.77 8.20 -8.54
N ILE A 9 13.61 9.03 -9.59
CA ILE A 9 12.30 9.37 -10.16
C ILE A 9 11.63 8.14 -10.79
N GLN A 10 12.37 7.30 -11.50
CA GLN A 10 11.88 6.04 -12.06
C GLN A 10 11.36 5.11 -10.96
N ASN A 11 12.13 4.97 -9.88
CA ASN A 11 11.74 4.17 -8.73
C ASN A 11 10.49 4.75 -8.04
N LEU A 12 10.37 6.08 -7.92
CA LEU A 12 9.17 6.74 -7.42
C LEU A 12 7.95 6.45 -8.32
N ARG A 13 8.13 6.50 -9.64
CA ARG A 13 7.07 6.14 -10.58
C ARG A 13 6.62 4.69 -10.40
N GLY A 14 7.57 3.76 -10.26
CA GLY A 14 7.28 2.36 -9.97
C GLY A 14 6.53 2.18 -8.64
N ALA A 15 7.01 2.86 -7.60
CA ALA A 15 6.43 2.79 -6.25
C ALA A 15 4.97 3.26 -6.16
N VAL A 16 4.57 4.23 -7.00
CA VAL A 16 3.19 4.76 -7.04
C VAL A 16 2.44 4.34 -8.30
N SER A 17 2.97 3.38 -9.06
CA SER A 17 2.40 2.88 -10.32
C SER A 17 2.08 3.97 -11.35
N ALA A 18 2.85 5.08 -11.33
CA ALA A 18 2.66 6.18 -12.27
C ALA A 18 3.34 5.89 -13.62
N LYS A 19 2.61 6.07 -14.72
CA LYS A 19 3.10 5.82 -16.09
C LYS A 19 3.88 7.00 -16.65
N SER A 20 3.73 8.20 -16.07
CA SER A 20 4.36 9.43 -16.53
C SER A 20 4.75 10.35 -15.38
N ASP A 21 5.61 11.34 -15.63
CA ASP A 21 5.96 12.37 -14.65
C ASP A 21 4.75 13.23 -14.25
N ALA A 22 3.83 13.47 -15.19
CA ALA A 22 2.59 14.19 -14.89
C ALA A 22 1.70 13.40 -13.93
N GLU A 23 1.63 12.09 -14.09
CA GLU A 23 0.89 11.21 -13.19
C GLU A 23 1.59 11.09 -11.85
N LEU A 24 2.92 10.97 -11.83
CA LEU A 24 3.72 11.01 -10.61
C LEU A 24 3.48 12.31 -9.83
N ALA A 25 3.55 13.46 -10.51
CA ALA A 25 3.32 14.76 -9.89
C ALA A 25 1.92 14.85 -9.26
N ARG A 26 0.90 14.41 -9.99
CA ARG A 26 -0.49 14.36 -9.51
C ARG A 26 -0.64 13.46 -8.29
N THR A 27 -0.04 12.28 -8.32
CA THR A 27 -0.10 11.31 -7.21
C THR A 27 0.64 11.82 -5.98
N LEU A 28 1.75 12.54 -6.17
CA LEU A 28 2.52 13.14 -5.08
C LEU A 28 1.96 14.48 -4.60
N GLY A 29 0.90 15.02 -5.21
CA GLY A 29 0.33 16.32 -4.87
C GLY A 29 1.28 17.49 -5.13
N ILE A 30 2.12 17.41 -6.18
CA ILE A 30 3.10 18.43 -6.57
C ILE A 30 2.91 18.85 -8.02
N ASP A 31 3.44 20.01 -8.40
CA ASP A 31 3.47 20.42 -9.79
C ASP A 31 4.44 19.59 -10.62
N GLN A 32 4.10 19.33 -11.87
CA GLN A 32 4.98 18.61 -12.81
C GLN A 32 6.33 19.31 -13.00
N SER A 33 6.35 20.65 -12.94
CA SER A 33 7.57 21.47 -12.97
C SER A 33 8.52 21.17 -11.80
N THR A 34 8.00 20.68 -10.68
CA THR A 34 8.80 20.28 -9.53
C THR A 34 9.68 19.08 -9.86
N ILE A 35 9.18 18.09 -10.63
CA ILE A 35 9.98 16.93 -11.06
C ILE A 35 11.10 17.38 -12.00
N SER A 36 10.80 18.28 -12.93
CA SER A 36 11.82 18.89 -13.80
C SER A 36 12.88 19.65 -12.98
N SER A 37 12.45 20.36 -11.94
CA SER A 37 13.35 21.04 -11.00
C SER A 37 14.24 20.09 -10.21
N TRP A 38 13.76 18.87 -9.88
CA TRP A 38 14.59 17.84 -9.24
C TRP A 38 15.71 17.37 -10.16
N ARG A 39 15.39 17.16 -11.45
CA ARG A 39 16.40 16.82 -12.47
C ARG A 39 17.45 17.94 -12.62
N ALA A 40 16.99 19.18 -12.73
CA ALA A 40 17.87 20.34 -12.88
C ALA A 40 18.79 20.54 -11.66
N ARG A 41 18.30 20.30 -10.45
CA ARG A 41 19.08 20.43 -9.20
C ARG A 41 19.93 19.20 -8.87
N GLY A 42 19.77 18.10 -9.61
CA GLY A 42 20.46 16.85 -9.32
C GLY A 42 20.06 16.19 -8.01
N SER A 43 18.89 16.54 -7.44
CA SER A 43 18.47 15.98 -6.15
C SER A 43 16.96 15.90 -6.00
N VAL A 44 16.48 14.77 -5.44
CA VAL A 44 15.08 14.59 -5.01
C VAL A 44 15.00 14.86 -3.51
N PRO A 45 14.02 15.64 -3.03
CA PRO A 45 13.88 15.90 -1.60
C PRO A 45 13.74 14.62 -0.79
N GLN A 46 14.40 14.58 0.37
CA GLN A 46 14.48 13.40 1.24
C GLN A 46 13.11 12.81 1.61
N LYS A 47 12.07 13.64 1.73
CA LYS A 47 10.71 13.20 2.01
C LYS A 47 10.19 12.21 0.94
N PHE A 48 10.54 12.41 -0.34
CA PHE A 48 10.14 11.53 -1.43
C PHE A 48 11.08 10.32 -1.58
N VAL A 49 12.37 10.47 -1.22
CA VAL A 49 13.32 9.35 -1.17
C VAL A 49 12.93 8.34 -0.08
N LYS A 50 12.40 8.81 1.05
CA LYS A 50 11.86 7.94 2.10
C LYS A 50 10.70 7.07 1.62
N LEU A 51 9.90 7.55 0.66
CA LEU A 51 8.83 6.79 -0.01
C LEU A 51 9.35 5.53 -0.69
N LEU A 52 10.51 5.60 -1.33
CA LEU A 52 11.14 4.43 -1.96
C LEU A 52 11.61 3.40 -0.93
N ARG A 53 12.07 3.87 0.22
CA ARG A 53 12.52 2.99 1.30
C ARG A 53 11.34 2.31 1.99
N SER A 54 10.20 2.97 2.10
CA SER A 54 8.98 2.38 2.65
C SER A 54 8.28 1.41 1.69
N ASN A 55 8.36 1.64 0.38
CA ASN A 55 7.80 0.74 -0.63
C ASN A 55 8.76 -0.39 -1.05
N GLY A 56 10.08 -0.22 -0.82
CA GLY A 56 11.10 -1.25 -1.09
C GLY A 56 11.50 -2.05 0.14
N SER A 57 11.08 -1.59 1.30
CA SER A 57 11.20 -2.34 2.53
C SER A 57 9.84 -2.94 2.85
N SER A 58 9.65 -4.18 2.47
CA SER A 58 8.79 -5.12 3.20
C SER A 58 9.32 -5.28 4.63
N ALA A 59 9.55 -4.15 5.30
CA ALA A 59 10.09 -4.10 6.65
C ALA A 59 8.96 -3.82 7.65
N ALA A 60 7.91 -4.62 7.54
CA ALA A 60 7.12 -4.97 8.70
C ALA A 60 7.40 -6.46 9.03
N SER A 61 8.68 -6.86 8.95
CA SER A 61 9.16 -8.17 9.39
C SER A 61 9.29 -8.20 10.91
N GLY A 62 8.29 -7.69 11.59
CA GLY A 62 8.13 -7.85 13.03
C GLY A 62 6.79 -8.53 13.32
N PRO A 63 6.63 -9.11 14.49
CA PRO A 63 5.32 -9.60 14.93
C PRO A 63 4.31 -8.45 14.81
N ILE A 64 3.14 -8.76 14.25
CA ILE A 64 2.05 -7.79 14.10
C ILE A 64 1.69 -7.24 15.48
N ASP A 65 1.94 -5.95 15.68
CA ASP A 65 1.60 -5.27 16.92
C ASP A 65 0.14 -4.77 16.87
N TRP A 66 -0.77 -5.60 17.29
CA TRP A 66 -2.20 -5.29 17.36
C TRP A 66 -2.53 -4.16 18.33
N SER A 67 -1.66 -3.91 19.32
CA SER A 67 -1.89 -2.87 20.33
C SER A 67 -1.91 -1.47 19.72
N THR A 68 -1.19 -1.26 18.63
CA THR A 68 -1.20 0.01 17.89
C THR A 68 -2.57 0.32 17.30
N LEU A 69 -3.28 -0.68 16.78
CA LEU A 69 -4.64 -0.49 16.25
C LEU A 69 -5.65 -0.24 17.34
N GLU A 70 -5.52 -0.94 18.48
CA GLU A 70 -6.42 -0.78 19.63
C GLU A 70 -6.26 0.60 20.28
N ALA A 71 -5.05 1.13 20.30
CA ALA A 71 -4.75 2.44 20.89
C ALA A 71 -5.30 3.64 20.07
N TRP A 72 -5.62 3.43 18.81
CA TRP A 72 -6.08 4.49 17.89
C TRP A 72 -7.39 4.13 17.20
N PRO A 73 -8.55 4.40 17.82
CA PRO A 73 -9.87 4.03 17.28
C PRO A 73 -10.14 4.57 15.86
N GLU A 74 -9.72 5.81 15.57
CA GLU A 74 -9.89 6.39 14.23
C GLU A 74 -9.04 5.66 13.19
N LEU A 75 -7.80 5.28 13.53
CA LEU A 75 -6.94 4.49 12.66
C LEU A 75 -7.57 3.12 12.39
N GLN A 76 -8.11 2.49 13.41
CA GLN A 76 -8.80 1.19 13.31
C GLN A 76 -10.02 1.28 12.36
N GLU A 77 -10.89 2.29 12.54
CA GLU A 77 -12.07 2.48 11.71
C GLU A 77 -11.72 2.69 10.23
N ARG A 78 -10.75 3.56 9.97
CA ARG A 78 -10.33 3.88 8.61
C ARG A 78 -9.59 2.74 7.94
N SER A 79 -8.75 2.03 8.67
CA SER A 79 -8.06 0.83 8.20
C SER A 79 -9.04 -0.29 7.88
N ARG A 80 -10.11 -0.41 8.67
CA ARG A 80 -11.16 -1.40 8.46
C ARG A 80 -11.86 -1.20 7.11
N ALA A 81 -12.14 0.03 6.71
CA ALA A 81 -12.75 0.32 5.42
C ALA A 81 -11.86 -0.10 4.24
N ILE A 82 -10.57 0.21 4.30
CA ILE A 82 -9.59 -0.21 3.29
C ILE A 82 -9.40 -1.73 3.30
N GLY A 83 -9.25 -2.32 4.49
CA GLY A 83 -9.10 -3.76 4.66
C GLY A 83 -10.30 -4.54 4.11
N LEU A 84 -11.52 -4.04 4.33
CA LEU A 84 -12.74 -4.63 3.80
C LEU A 84 -12.79 -4.58 2.27
N LEU A 85 -12.44 -3.45 1.67
CA LEU A 85 -12.34 -3.34 0.21
C LEU A 85 -11.33 -4.36 -0.34
N ARG A 86 -10.12 -4.38 0.19
CA ARG A 86 -9.04 -5.28 -0.26
C ARG A 86 -9.41 -6.74 -0.06
N PHE A 87 -10.05 -7.09 1.04
CA PHE A 87 -10.56 -8.43 1.30
C PHE A 87 -11.63 -8.85 0.29
N THR A 88 -12.53 -7.93 -0.07
CA THR A 88 -13.55 -8.17 -1.10
C THR A 88 -12.92 -8.38 -2.47
N LEU A 89 -11.92 -7.58 -2.84
CA LEU A 89 -11.19 -7.74 -4.09
C LEU A 89 -10.43 -9.07 -4.14
N LEU A 90 -9.76 -9.43 -3.06
CA LEU A 90 -9.06 -10.72 -2.95
C LEU A 90 -10.01 -11.90 -3.14
N ARG A 91 -11.16 -11.87 -2.49
CA ARG A 91 -12.19 -12.94 -2.62
C ARG A 91 -12.73 -13.03 -4.04
N SER A 92 -12.97 -11.90 -4.68
CA SER A 92 -13.40 -11.85 -6.08
C SER A 92 -12.35 -12.49 -6.99
N GLU A 93 -11.07 -12.23 -6.76
CA GLU A 93 -9.99 -12.83 -7.56
C GLU A 93 -9.88 -14.34 -7.33
N VAL A 94 -9.99 -14.80 -6.09
CA VAL A 94 -10.01 -16.25 -5.78
C VAL A 94 -11.22 -16.94 -6.43
N ALA A 95 -12.40 -16.30 -6.41
CA ALA A 95 -13.59 -16.86 -7.07
C ALA A 95 -13.43 -16.99 -8.59
N LYS A 96 -12.69 -16.11 -9.24
CA LYS A 96 -12.39 -16.18 -10.68
C LYS A 96 -11.53 -17.41 -11.04
N SER A 97 -10.80 -17.98 -10.09
CA SER A 97 -9.97 -19.17 -10.34
C SER A 97 -10.78 -20.44 -10.61
N GLY A 98 -12.08 -20.43 -10.32
CA GLY A 98 -12.96 -21.58 -10.46
C GLY A 98 -12.80 -22.67 -9.39
N ASP A 99 -11.90 -22.47 -8.43
CA ASP A 99 -11.72 -23.35 -7.29
C ASP A 99 -12.74 -23.02 -6.21
N VAL A 100 -13.83 -23.81 -6.18
CA VAL A 100 -14.96 -23.59 -5.28
C VAL A 100 -14.56 -23.79 -3.82
N ASP A 101 -13.74 -24.78 -3.52
CA ASP A 101 -13.30 -25.08 -2.14
C ASP A 101 -12.42 -23.97 -1.61
N ARG A 102 -11.49 -23.48 -2.42
CA ARG A 102 -10.63 -22.35 -2.08
C ARG A 102 -11.44 -21.05 -1.92
N ALA A 103 -12.41 -20.82 -2.79
CA ALA A 103 -13.30 -19.67 -2.69
C ALA A 103 -14.14 -19.73 -1.39
N MET A 104 -14.71 -20.90 -1.06
CA MET A 104 -15.46 -21.09 0.18
C MET A 104 -14.61 -20.89 1.42
N ASN A 105 -13.41 -21.46 1.46
CA ASN A 105 -12.49 -21.27 2.57
C ASN A 105 -12.11 -19.80 2.77
N ALA A 106 -11.86 -19.06 1.70
CA ALA A 106 -11.60 -17.63 1.75
C ALA A 106 -12.80 -16.81 2.27
N PHE A 107 -14.02 -17.37 2.22
CA PHE A 107 -15.22 -16.76 2.81
C PHE A 107 -15.33 -17.01 4.32
N ILE A 108 -14.87 -18.14 4.80
CA ILE A 108 -15.02 -18.57 6.20
C ILE A 108 -13.88 -18.00 7.06
N ASP A 109 -12.65 -17.97 6.51
CA ASP A 109 -11.48 -17.50 7.25
C ASP A 109 -11.45 -15.97 7.33
N GLN A 110 -11.44 -15.44 8.55
CA GLN A 110 -11.34 -13.99 8.82
C GLN A 110 -9.89 -13.51 9.04
N LYS A 111 -8.92 -14.41 9.18
CA LYS A 111 -7.52 -14.04 9.42
C LYS A 111 -6.96 -13.14 8.30
N PRO A 112 -7.20 -13.42 7.01
CA PRO A 112 -6.78 -12.54 5.94
C PRO A 112 -7.31 -11.11 6.10
N PHE A 113 -8.55 -10.97 6.58
CA PHE A 113 -9.14 -9.65 6.82
C PHE A 113 -8.36 -8.85 7.86
N TRP A 114 -7.98 -9.46 8.97
CA TRP A 114 -7.23 -8.78 10.03
C TRP A 114 -5.83 -8.38 9.56
N LEU A 115 -5.15 -9.23 8.81
CA LEU A 115 -3.86 -8.90 8.20
C LEU A 115 -3.98 -7.72 7.24
N LEU A 116 -5.01 -7.71 6.40
CA LEU A 116 -5.26 -6.62 5.47
C LEU A 116 -5.62 -5.32 6.17
N MET A 117 -6.35 -5.38 7.28
CA MET A 117 -6.66 -4.22 8.11
C MET A 117 -5.39 -3.64 8.74
N TYR A 118 -4.50 -4.48 9.27
CA TYR A 118 -3.22 -4.04 9.83
C TYR A 118 -2.34 -3.39 8.76
N ARG A 119 -2.24 -4.02 7.60
CA ARG A 119 -1.49 -3.47 6.46
C ARG A 119 -2.09 -2.15 5.99
N ALA A 120 -3.40 -2.03 5.98
CA ALA A 120 -4.09 -0.77 5.66
C ALA A 120 -3.76 0.34 6.68
N ALA A 121 -3.62 0.01 7.96
CA ALA A 121 -3.18 0.96 8.98
C ALA A 121 -1.76 1.47 8.73
N HIS A 122 -0.85 0.56 8.37
CA HIS A 122 0.51 0.92 7.98
C HIS A 122 0.51 1.84 6.75
N ASP A 123 -0.24 1.47 5.69
CA ASP A 123 -0.33 2.26 4.46
C ASP A 123 -0.90 3.65 4.71
N LEU A 124 -1.91 3.77 5.60
CA LEU A 124 -2.44 5.05 6.04
C LEU A 124 -1.37 5.90 6.70
N GLY A 125 -0.63 5.35 7.65
CA GLY A 125 0.45 6.05 8.34
C GLY A 125 1.53 6.54 7.36
N VAL A 126 1.96 5.68 6.45
CA VAL A 126 2.92 6.03 5.40
C VAL A 126 2.38 7.14 4.51
N LYS A 127 1.12 7.02 4.03
CA LYS A 127 0.50 8.01 3.15
C LYS A 127 0.38 9.37 3.83
N MET A 128 -0.04 9.41 5.08
CA MET A 128 -0.11 10.63 5.89
C MET A 128 1.27 11.29 6.01
N GLN A 129 2.27 10.50 6.41
CA GLN A 129 3.63 11.02 6.63
C GLN A 129 4.27 11.54 5.34
N VAL A 130 4.07 10.83 4.24
CA VAL A 130 4.69 11.16 2.96
C VAL A 130 4.05 12.38 2.32
N LEU A 131 2.73 12.45 2.32
CA LEU A 131 1.99 13.54 1.67
C LEU A 131 1.74 14.72 2.59
N GLY A 132 1.92 14.57 3.91
CA GLY A 132 1.60 15.58 4.89
C GLY A 132 0.10 15.89 4.96
N VAL A 133 -0.74 14.87 4.74
CA VAL A 133 -2.20 15.00 4.71
C VAL A 133 -2.83 14.35 5.94
N GLU A 134 -4.06 14.77 6.25
CA GLU A 134 -4.85 14.16 7.31
C GLU A 134 -5.26 12.71 6.95
N MET A 135 -5.54 11.92 7.98
CA MET A 135 -5.89 10.50 7.85
C MET A 135 -7.11 10.27 6.93
N LYS A 136 -8.13 11.13 6.99
CA LYS A 136 -9.29 11.07 6.11
C LYS A 136 -8.92 11.21 4.64
N THR A 137 -8.05 12.15 4.32
CA THR A 137 -7.55 12.38 2.96
C THR A 137 -6.67 11.21 2.49
N ALA A 138 -5.80 10.71 3.35
CA ALA A 138 -4.98 9.52 3.06
C ALA A 138 -5.84 8.30 2.75
N GLN A 139 -6.89 8.06 3.55
CA GLN A 139 -7.85 6.99 3.31
C GLN A 139 -8.54 7.12 1.95
N ALA A 140 -9.05 8.32 1.62
CA ALA A 140 -9.72 8.55 0.35
C ALA A 140 -8.79 8.28 -0.85
N LEU A 141 -7.53 8.69 -0.76
CA LEU A 141 -6.53 8.44 -1.79
C LEU A 141 -6.24 6.94 -1.96
N ILE A 142 -6.09 6.19 -0.86
CA ILE A 142 -5.86 4.74 -0.92
C ILE A 142 -7.06 4.03 -1.55
N LEU A 143 -8.28 4.34 -1.10
CA LEU A 143 -9.50 3.74 -1.65
C LEU A 143 -9.65 4.05 -3.15
N GLN A 144 -9.34 5.27 -3.56
CA GLN A 144 -9.37 5.68 -4.97
C GLN A 144 -8.32 4.91 -5.80
N GLU A 145 -7.12 4.74 -5.29
CA GLU A 145 -6.06 3.96 -5.94
C GLU A 145 -6.46 2.49 -6.08
N ASP A 146 -6.96 1.89 -4.99
CA ASP A 146 -7.39 0.49 -4.97
C ASP A 146 -8.55 0.22 -5.94
N LEU A 147 -9.50 1.16 -6.05
CA LEU A 147 -10.64 1.05 -6.96
C LEU A 147 -10.31 1.36 -8.42
N ARG A 148 -9.23 2.09 -8.69
CA ARG A 148 -8.82 2.46 -10.05
C ARG A 148 -8.39 1.24 -10.87
N ASN A 149 -7.71 0.27 -10.21
CA ASN A 149 -7.21 -0.95 -10.84
C ASN A 149 -7.47 -2.17 -9.94
N PRO A 150 -8.73 -2.59 -9.77
CA PRO A 150 -9.13 -3.58 -8.78
C PRO A 150 -8.41 -4.93 -8.96
N ASP A 151 -8.24 -5.40 -10.20
CA ASP A 151 -7.54 -6.66 -10.48
C ASP A 151 -6.04 -6.59 -10.14
N SER A 152 -5.39 -5.44 -10.36
CA SER A 152 -4.00 -5.23 -9.98
C SER A 152 -3.87 -5.18 -8.45
N THR A 153 -4.78 -4.48 -7.79
CA THR A 153 -4.84 -4.41 -6.33
C THR A 153 -5.06 -5.80 -5.73
N ALA A 154 -6.01 -6.58 -6.26
CA ALA A 154 -6.28 -7.94 -5.79
C ALA A 154 -5.04 -8.84 -5.87
N ARG A 155 -4.32 -8.82 -7.00
CA ARG A 155 -3.07 -9.59 -7.16
C ARG A 155 -1.96 -9.12 -6.22
N SER A 156 -1.79 -7.81 -6.05
CA SER A 156 -0.82 -7.24 -5.13
C SER A 156 -1.11 -7.64 -3.69
N VAL A 157 -2.37 -7.55 -3.30
CA VAL A 157 -2.87 -7.96 -1.98
C VAL A 157 -2.61 -9.44 -1.73
N ALA A 158 -2.94 -10.31 -2.70
CA ALA A 158 -2.70 -11.75 -2.60
C ALA A 158 -1.22 -12.08 -2.42
N LYS A 159 -0.35 -11.42 -3.18
CA LYS A 159 1.11 -11.60 -3.08
C LYS A 159 1.62 -11.21 -1.68
N HIS A 160 1.28 -10.03 -1.22
CA HIS A 160 1.74 -9.54 0.08
C HIS A 160 1.17 -10.35 1.24
N LEU A 161 -0.07 -10.82 1.14
CA LEU A 161 -0.66 -11.70 2.15
C LEU A 161 0.10 -13.03 2.23
N ALA A 162 0.50 -13.60 1.09
CA ALA A 162 1.32 -14.82 1.06
C ALA A 162 2.70 -14.59 1.68
N GLU A 163 3.33 -13.43 1.46
CA GLU A 163 4.59 -13.03 2.08
C GLU A 163 4.42 -12.90 3.60
N ASP A 164 3.39 -12.18 4.07
CA ASP A 164 3.10 -12.00 5.50
C ASP A 164 2.88 -13.33 6.23
N ILE A 165 2.20 -14.28 5.58
CA ILE A 165 1.98 -15.64 6.13
C ILE A 165 3.27 -16.43 6.19
N ALA A 166 4.11 -16.35 5.14
CA ALA A 166 5.38 -17.05 5.10
C ALA A 166 6.36 -16.56 6.18
N GLU A 167 6.36 -15.25 6.42
CA GLU A 167 7.21 -14.63 7.45
C GLU A 167 6.69 -14.86 8.88
N ASN A 168 5.40 -15.16 9.04
CA ASN A 168 4.74 -15.39 10.32
C ASN A 168 4.09 -16.79 10.39
N PRO A 169 4.87 -17.87 10.50
CA PRO A 169 4.35 -19.23 10.46
C PRO A 169 3.35 -19.58 11.58
N ASN A 170 3.29 -18.76 12.64
CA ASN A 170 2.29 -18.88 13.71
C ASN A 170 0.91 -18.34 13.29
N LEU A 171 0.82 -17.63 12.19
CA LEU A 171 -0.42 -17.21 11.54
C LEU A 171 -0.97 -18.32 10.63
N LYS A 172 -0.79 -19.60 10.99
CA LYS A 172 -1.33 -20.72 10.20
C LYS A 172 -2.79 -20.44 9.87
N LEU A 173 -3.03 -20.19 8.59
CA LEU A 173 -4.34 -20.12 7.96
C LEU A 173 -4.93 -21.53 7.87
#